data_79b3094b26d7ee045587aa4c6d8d7c81
#
_entry.id   79b3094b26d7ee045587aa4c6d8d7c81
#
_cell.length_a   1.000
_cell.length_b   1.000
_cell.length_c   1.000
_cell.angle_alpha   90.00
_cell.angle_beta   90.00
_cell.angle_gamma   90.00
#
_symmetry.space_group_name_H-M   'P 1'
#
loop_
_entity.id
_entity.type
_entity.pdbx_description
1 polymer ?
#
loop_
_entity_poly.entity_id
_entity_poly.type
_entity_poly.pdbx_seq_one_letter_code
_entity_poly.pdbx_strand_id
1 'polypeptide(L)'
;MGPLEDRLKFPIAVLLAAGLLSAQTNEKPLTALPDTPSLDIPAMDKSVSACVDFYHYSCGGWIKSNPIPADQARWDVYSKLQDDNQRFLWGLLEQAAKPDPNRTPVQREIGDFFYSCMDEATVNRLGSTPLNPDLRRISDLKSTRDLAAYLGRTHLTAGDVIFPFASNQDFENSDSVIGFADAGGLGLPDRDYYTKTDAKSEETRKKYVEHVARMLQLIGESAQAAAADAKVVMEIETAMAKATLTRVETRDPYKLFHKMTPAQLQALTPAFRWNDYLETRGAPQMSVFNVTQPEFYKALSVLFQTRSLNDWKAYLRWHLVHAEAAYLSQPFVQANFDFYNKHLRGVEQMRPRWKRCVALVDGELGEALGQVFVEKTFPPDMKAKTLAMTKEIESAMQSEIEQLPWMSAVTKQKALEKLHGVVNKIGYPDHWRDYSSIKITREDFLANVQGADMFEARRDMAKIGKPVDRGEWGMTPPTVNAYYNGQMNDIDRKSVV
;
A
#
# COMPACT_ATOMS: atom_id res chain seq x y z
N MET A 1 -34.67 75.84 22.80
CA MET A 1 -35.91 75.13 22.53
C MET A 1 -35.79 74.50 21.15
N GLY A 2 -35.57 73.27 21.01
CA GLY A 2 -35.47 72.49 19.80
C GLY A 2 -34.55 71.35 19.98
N PRO A 3 -34.94 70.10 19.69
CA PRO A 3 -34.21 68.95 20.09
C PRO A 3 -33.18 68.53 19.07
N LEU A 4 -32.08 67.99 19.58
CA LEU A 4 -30.99 67.33 18.81
C LEU A 4 -31.46 65.98 18.28
N GLU A 5 -31.30 65.79 17.00
CA GLU A 5 -31.33 64.48 16.32
C GLU A 5 -29.96 63.80 16.43
N ASP A 6 -29.95 62.73 17.21
CA ASP A 6 -28.82 61.83 17.28
C ASP A 6 -28.96 60.75 16.18
N ARG A 7 -28.11 60.83 15.15
CA ARG A 7 -28.00 59.82 14.10
C ARG A 7 -27.01 58.73 14.53
N LEU A 8 -27.56 57.57 14.93
CA LEU A 8 -26.76 56.30 15.08
C LEU A 8 -26.17 55.89 13.74
N LYS A 9 -24.85 55.99 13.61
CA LYS A 9 -24.09 55.37 12.55
C LYS A 9 -23.76 53.92 12.95
N PHE A 10 -24.42 52.94 12.34
CA PHE A 10 -23.98 51.54 12.38
C PHE A 10 -22.78 51.37 11.43
N PRO A 11 -21.66 50.78 11.87
CA PRO A 11 -20.62 50.36 10.96
C PRO A 11 -21.05 49.07 10.25
N ILE A 12 -21.12 49.11 8.95
CA ILE A 12 -21.23 47.93 8.09
C ILE A 12 -19.94 47.14 8.24
N ALA A 13 -20.00 46.03 8.99
CA ALA A 13 -18.94 45.06 8.99
C ALA A 13 -18.98 44.30 7.64
N VAL A 14 -18.07 44.63 6.76
CA VAL A 14 -17.79 43.85 5.56
C VAL A 14 -17.11 42.57 6.00
N LEU A 15 -17.89 41.49 6.09
CA LEU A 15 -17.36 40.14 6.19
C LEU A 15 -16.63 39.80 4.89
N LEU A 16 -15.31 39.97 4.88
CA LEU A 16 -14.42 39.33 3.90
C LEU A 16 -14.48 37.83 4.15
N ALA A 17 -15.36 37.14 3.42
CA ALA A 17 -15.26 35.70 3.23
C ALA A 17 -13.98 35.48 2.42
N ALA A 18 -12.89 35.20 3.14
CA ALA A 18 -11.70 34.60 2.55
C ALA A 18 -12.08 33.21 2.06
N GLY A 19 -12.52 33.14 0.80
CA GLY A 19 -12.59 31.87 0.08
C GLY A 19 -11.19 31.29 0.05
N LEU A 20 -11.01 30.21 0.78
CA LEU A 20 -9.90 29.27 0.56
C LEU A 20 -10.09 28.73 -0.86
N LEU A 21 -9.56 29.45 -1.84
CA LEU A 21 -9.22 28.87 -3.13
C LEU A 21 -8.17 27.80 -2.82
N SER A 22 -8.60 26.56 -2.72
CA SER A 22 -7.71 25.43 -2.94
C SER A 22 -7.02 25.72 -4.28
N ALA A 23 -5.73 25.98 -4.22
CA ALA A 23 -4.90 26.03 -5.41
C ALA A 23 -5.00 24.64 -6.06
N GLN A 24 -5.95 24.46 -6.97
CA GLN A 24 -5.92 23.36 -7.91
C GLN A 24 -4.61 23.53 -8.66
N THR A 25 -3.69 22.62 -8.43
CA THR A 25 -2.47 22.53 -9.23
C THR A 25 -2.92 22.52 -10.70
N ASN A 26 -2.35 23.39 -11.54
CA ASN A 26 -2.61 23.44 -12.98
C ASN A 26 -2.00 22.24 -13.72
N GLU A 27 -1.88 21.09 -13.02
CA GLU A 27 -1.37 19.85 -13.58
C GLU A 27 -2.33 19.32 -14.64
N LYS A 28 -1.75 18.86 -15.74
CA LYS A 28 -2.48 18.30 -16.88
C LYS A 28 -1.95 16.89 -17.16
N PRO A 29 -2.81 16.00 -17.68
CA PRO A 29 -2.35 14.72 -18.15
C PRO A 29 -1.32 14.88 -19.27
N LEU A 30 -0.37 13.98 -19.35
CA LEU A 30 0.62 13.92 -20.42
C LEU A 30 0.13 12.98 -21.53
N THR A 31 0.46 13.32 -22.76
CA THR A 31 0.21 12.49 -23.97
C THR A 31 1.43 11.67 -24.37
N ALA A 32 2.62 12.05 -23.87
CA ALA A 32 3.88 11.34 -24.02
C ALA A 32 4.73 11.60 -22.76
N LEU A 33 5.64 10.68 -22.46
CA LEU A 33 6.64 10.89 -21.40
C LEU A 33 7.64 11.95 -21.87
N PRO A 34 8.11 12.82 -20.94
CA PRO A 34 9.15 13.79 -21.27
C PRO A 34 10.47 13.11 -21.65
N ASP A 35 11.16 13.67 -22.62
CA ASP A 35 12.53 13.27 -22.91
C ASP A 35 13.47 13.66 -21.75
N THR A 36 14.27 12.70 -21.32
CA THR A 36 15.27 12.93 -20.28
C THR A 36 16.66 12.95 -20.95
N PRO A 37 17.41 14.07 -20.86
CA PRO A 37 18.72 14.14 -21.47
C PRO A 37 19.69 13.19 -20.74
N SER A 38 20.58 12.51 -21.50
CA SER A 38 21.58 11.61 -20.92
C SER A 38 22.58 12.33 -19.98
N LEU A 39 22.76 13.63 -20.15
CA LEU A 39 23.50 14.53 -19.28
C LEU A 39 22.73 15.82 -19.11
N ASP A 40 22.20 16.04 -17.91
CA ASP A 40 21.48 17.27 -17.53
C ASP A 40 22.46 18.35 -17.01
N ILE A 41 23.07 19.12 -17.91
CA ILE A 41 24.00 20.20 -17.56
C ILE A 41 23.33 21.29 -16.70
N PRO A 42 22.07 21.71 -16.94
CA PRO A 42 21.33 22.63 -16.07
C PRO A 42 21.17 22.14 -14.61
N ALA A 43 21.22 20.84 -14.37
CA ALA A 43 21.18 20.30 -13.01
C ALA A 43 22.42 20.66 -12.17
N MET A 44 23.51 21.03 -12.81
CA MET A 44 24.78 21.40 -12.15
C MET A 44 24.75 22.84 -11.63
N ASP A 45 25.37 23.07 -10.47
CA ASP A 45 25.69 24.42 -9.97
C ASP A 45 27.19 24.70 -10.11
N LYS A 46 27.57 25.29 -11.24
CA LYS A 46 28.98 25.61 -11.56
C LYS A 46 29.56 26.72 -10.70
N SER A 47 28.78 27.39 -9.87
CA SER A 47 29.28 28.40 -8.90
C SER A 47 29.93 27.73 -7.66
N VAL A 48 29.69 26.44 -7.45
CA VAL A 48 30.24 25.63 -6.38
C VAL A 48 31.50 24.89 -6.90
N SER A 49 32.56 24.84 -6.12
CA SER A 49 33.77 24.05 -6.47
C SER A 49 33.48 22.55 -6.30
N ALA A 50 33.71 21.75 -7.34
CA ALA A 50 33.54 20.31 -7.31
C ALA A 50 34.46 19.62 -6.26
N CYS A 51 35.60 20.21 -5.95
CA CYS A 51 36.55 19.70 -4.92
C CYS A 51 36.13 20.05 -3.49
N VAL A 52 35.21 21.02 -3.30
CA VAL A 52 34.70 21.43 -1.98
C VAL A 52 33.36 20.77 -1.66
N ASP A 53 32.44 20.79 -2.60
CA ASP A 53 31.13 20.17 -2.44
C ASP A 53 30.63 19.61 -3.79
N PHE A 54 31.00 18.36 -4.05
CA PHE A 54 30.67 17.68 -5.29
C PHE A 54 29.17 17.48 -5.47
N TYR A 55 28.44 17.28 -4.37
CA TYR A 55 26.99 17.10 -4.42
C TYR A 55 26.26 18.34 -4.93
N HIS A 56 26.52 19.50 -4.33
CA HIS A 56 25.93 20.76 -4.80
C HIS A 56 26.46 21.18 -6.18
N TYR A 57 27.73 20.92 -6.48
CA TYR A 57 28.24 21.11 -7.84
C TYR A 57 27.42 20.32 -8.88
N SER A 58 27.14 19.04 -8.61
CA SER A 58 26.46 18.15 -9.56
C SER A 58 24.96 18.35 -9.61
N CYS A 59 24.30 18.64 -8.46
CA CYS A 59 22.84 18.61 -8.31
C CYS A 59 22.23 19.95 -7.88
N GLY A 60 23.05 20.99 -7.58
CA GLY A 60 22.56 22.25 -7.00
C GLY A 60 21.59 23.01 -7.90
N GLY A 61 21.78 22.97 -9.22
CA GLY A 61 20.86 23.56 -10.19
C GLY A 61 19.50 22.84 -10.19
N TRP A 62 19.54 21.50 -10.15
CA TRP A 62 18.31 20.69 -10.07
C TRP A 62 17.52 20.99 -8.78
N ILE A 63 18.20 21.02 -7.63
CA ILE A 63 17.58 21.32 -6.33
C ILE A 63 16.90 22.70 -6.35
N LYS A 64 17.55 23.70 -6.92
CA LYS A 64 16.98 25.07 -7.03
C LYS A 64 15.76 25.13 -7.92
N SER A 65 15.74 24.36 -9.01
CA SER A 65 14.63 24.38 -10.00
C SER A 65 13.50 23.40 -9.65
N ASN A 66 13.71 22.48 -8.70
CA ASN A 66 12.73 21.47 -8.31
C ASN A 66 12.47 21.49 -6.79
N PRO A 67 11.78 22.52 -6.26
CA PRO A 67 11.39 22.56 -4.85
C PRO A 67 10.46 21.40 -4.52
N ILE A 68 10.45 20.94 -3.27
CA ILE A 68 9.57 19.86 -2.80
C ILE A 68 8.11 20.31 -2.97
N PRO A 69 7.27 19.59 -3.75
CA PRO A 69 5.84 19.89 -3.85
C PRO A 69 5.14 19.75 -2.49
N ALA A 70 4.13 20.57 -2.23
CA ALA A 70 3.43 20.58 -0.93
C ALA A 70 2.69 19.27 -0.60
N ASP A 71 2.42 18.44 -1.61
CA ASP A 71 1.80 17.11 -1.47
C ASP A 71 2.83 15.97 -1.29
N GLN A 72 4.12 16.31 -1.14
CA GLN A 72 5.23 15.38 -1.00
C GLN A 72 6.04 15.64 0.28
N ALA A 73 6.59 14.58 0.88
CA ALA A 73 7.51 14.69 2.01
C ALA A 73 8.99 14.78 1.58
N ARG A 74 9.28 14.43 0.34
CA ARG A 74 10.62 14.46 -0.29
C ARG A 74 10.47 14.64 -1.79
N TRP A 75 11.53 15.14 -2.44
CA TRP A 75 11.56 15.26 -3.89
C TRP A 75 12.97 14.95 -4.41
N ASP A 76 13.05 14.06 -5.38
CA ASP A 76 14.27 13.65 -6.05
C ASP A 76 13.97 13.31 -7.52
N VAL A 77 14.99 12.93 -8.29
CA VAL A 77 14.85 12.58 -9.71
C VAL A 77 13.86 11.40 -9.89
N TYR A 78 13.90 10.41 -9.01
CA TYR A 78 12.98 9.27 -9.07
C TYR A 78 11.54 9.68 -8.77
N SER A 79 11.35 10.56 -7.78
CA SER A 79 10.03 11.12 -7.45
C SER A 79 9.43 11.91 -8.61
N LYS A 80 10.29 12.71 -9.30
CA LYS A 80 9.88 13.46 -10.49
C LYS A 80 9.49 12.52 -11.63
N LEU A 81 10.30 11.50 -11.91
CA LEU A 81 10.00 10.49 -12.93
C LEU A 81 8.70 9.74 -12.62
N GLN A 82 8.48 9.38 -11.35
CA GLN A 82 7.22 8.77 -10.92
C GLN A 82 6.02 9.71 -11.13
N ASP A 83 6.17 11.00 -10.87
CA ASP A 83 5.11 12.00 -11.12
C ASP A 83 4.79 12.12 -12.61
N ASP A 84 5.82 12.17 -13.46
CA ASP A 84 5.65 12.20 -14.92
C ASP A 84 4.95 10.93 -15.43
N ASN A 85 5.32 9.73 -14.91
CA ASN A 85 4.62 8.48 -15.20
C ASN A 85 3.15 8.54 -14.77
N GLN A 86 2.86 9.01 -13.54
CA GLN A 86 1.48 9.16 -13.06
C GLN A 86 0.66 10.11 -13.94
N ARG A 87 1.24 11.20 -14.41
CA ARG A 87 0.56 12.14 -15.33
C ARG A 87 0.32 11.52 -16.70
N PHE A 88 1.22 10.67 -17.18
CA PHE A 88 1.02 9.93 -18.42
C PHE A 88 -0.07 8.86 -18.27
N LEU A 89 -0.04 8.08 -17.18
CA LEU A 89 -1.09 7.12 -16.85
C LEU A 89 -2.46 7.81 -16.69
N TRP A 90 -2.49 9.03 -16.11
CA TRP A 90 -3.72 9.82 -16.06
C TRP A 90 -4.29 10.05 -17.47
N GLY A 91 -3.46 10.42 -18.44
CA GLY A 91 -3.90 10.61 -19.82
C GLY A 91 -4.47 9.34 -20.45
N LEU A 92 -3.85 8.17 -20.20
CA LEU A 92 -4.34 6.87 -20.66
C LEU A 92 -5.69 6.52 -20.01
N LEU A 93 -5.82 6.73 -18.70
CA LEU A 93 -7.04 6.43 -17.95
C LEU A 93 -8.21 7.35 -18.32
N GLU A 94 -7.96 8.65 -18.56
CA GLU A 94 -8.99 9.56 -19.09
C GLU A 94 -9.50 9.14 -20.47
N GLN A 95 -8.62 8.63 -21.33
CA GLN A 95 -9.04 8.08 -22.60
C GLN A 95 -9.87 6.81 -22.43
N ALA A 96 -9.41 5.88 -21.59
CA ALA A 96 -10.10 4.63 -21.29
C ALA A 96 -11.48 4.85 -20.62
N ALA A 97 -11.63 5.93 -19.82
CA ALA A 97 -12.89 6.28 -19.17
C ALA A 97 -13.94 6.92 -20.09
N LYS A 98 -13.56 7.40 -21.29
CA LYS A 98 -14.53 7.97 -22.23
C LYS A 98 -15.55 6.93 -22.70
N PRO A 99 -16.82 7.29 -22.83
CA PRO A 99 -17.83 6.41 -23.42
C PRO A 99 -17.49 6.13 -24.89
N ASP A 100 -16.96 4.94 -25.17
CA ASP A 100 -16.72 4.46 -26.52
C ASP A 100 -17.10 2.98 -26.59
N PRO A 101 -17.99 2.57 -27.50
CA PRO A 101 -18.39 1.16 -27.67
C PRO A 101 -17.25 0.26 -28.11
N ASN A 102 -16.21 0.84 -28.71
CA ASN A 102 -15.04 0.10 -29.25
C ASN A 102 -13.92 -0.13 -28.22
N ARG A 103 -14.12 0.29 -26.96
CA ARG A 103 -13.13 0.01 -25.89
C ARG A 103 -12.86 -1.50 -25.78
N THR A 104 -11.59 -1.86 -25.68
CA THR A 104 -11.20 -3.25 -25.37
C THR A 104 -11.70 -3.64 -23.96
N PRO A 105 -11.78 -4.94 -23.61
CA PRO A 105 -12.10 -5.36 -22.24
C PRO A 105 -11.20 -4.67 -21.20
N VAL A 106 -9.88 -4.67 -21.41
CA VAL A 106 -8.89 -4.01 -20.54
C VAL A 106 -9.18 -2.52 -20.39
N GLN A 107 -9.46 -1.81 -21.49
CA GLN A 107 -9.81 -0.38 -21.42
C GLN A 107 -11.11 -0.13 -20.65
N ARG A 108 -12.09 -1.04 -20.72
CA ARG A 108 -13.32 -0.93 -19.91
C ARG A 108 -13.02 -1.13 -18.43
N GLU A 109 -12.25 -2.14 -18.07
CA GLU A 109 -11.89 -2.44 -16.69
C GLU A 109 -11.18 -1.26 -16.03
N ILE A 110 -10.03 -0.82 -16.57
CA ILE A 110 -9.26 0.29 -16.00
C ILE A 110 -10.00 1.63 -16.08
N GLY A 111 -10.72 1.90 -17.17
CA GLY A 111 -11.42 3.15 -17.39
C GLY A 111 -12.65 3.31 -16.51
N ASP A 112 -13.45 2.27 -16.32
CA ASP A 112 -14.66 2.31 -15.48
C ASP A 112 -14.29 2.31 -13.99
N PHE A 113 -13.20 1.61 -13.60
CA PHE A 113 -12.64 1.71 -12.25
C PHE A 113 -12.15 3.14 -11.97
N PHE A 114 -11.34 3.72 -12.87
CA PHE A 114 -10.86 5.10 -12.73
C PHE A 114 -12.01 6.10 -12.65
N TYR A 115 -13.02 5.96 -13.52
CA TYR A 115 -14.21 6.81 -13.52
C TYR A 115 -14.92 6.79 -12.16
N SER A 116 -15.17 5.60 -11.60
CA SER A 116 -15.84 5.46 -10.30
C SER A 116 -15.04 6.13 -9.16
N CYS A 117 -13.71 6.05 -9.21
CA CYS A 117 -12.83 6.76 -8.29
C CYS A 117 -12.92 8.27 -8.47
N MET A 118 -12.97 8.78 -9.71
CA MET A 118 -13.00 10.23 -10.01
C MET A 118 -14.36 10.87 -9.74
N ASP A 119 -15.46 10.10 -9.70
CA ASP A 119 -16.81 10.61 -9.39
C ASP A 119 -16.94 10.95 -7.89
N GLU A 120 -16.26 12.02 -7.49
CA GLU A 120 -16.27 12.53 -6.11
C GLU A 120 -17.66 12.89 -5.62
N ALA A 121 -18.54 13.34 -6.51
CA ALA A 121 -19.91 13.71 -6.16
C ALA A 121 -20.70 12.49 -5.66
N THR A 122 -20.62 11.37 -6.37
CA THR A 122 -21.26 10.12 -5.94
C THR A 122 -20.64 9.58 -4.66
N VAL A 123 -19.31 9.54 -4.55
CA VAL A 123 -18.61 9.07 -3.33
C VAL A 123 -19.00 9.91 -2.11
N ASN A 124 -19.04 11.24 -2.24
CA ASN A 124 -19.45 12.13 -1.15
C ASN A 124 -20.93 11.97 -0.77
N ARG A 125 -21.81 11.77 -1.74
CA ARG A 125 -23.24 11.53 -1.51
C ARG A 125 -23.51 10.22 -0.77
N LEU A 126 -22.73 9.18 -1.05
CA LEU A 126 -22.86 7.87 -0.39
C LEU A 126 -22.34 7.90 1.06
N GLY A 127 -21.39 8.77 1.40
CA GLY A 127 -20.86 8.92 2.76
C GLY A 127 -20.24 7.64 3.30
N SER A 128 -20.74 7.14 4.44
CA SER A 128 -20.37 5.87 5.06
C SER A 128 -21.27 4.69 4.64
N THR A 129 -22.33 4.95 3.85
CA THR A 129 -23.33 3.93 3.49
C THR A 129 -22.72 2.65 2.88
N PRO A 130 -21.66 2.72 2.04
CA PRO A 130 -21.04 1.52 1.49
C PRO A 130 -20.49 0.55 2.55
N LEU A 131 -20.16 1.02 3.75
CA LEU A 131 -19.68 0.18 4.87
C LEU A 131 -20.81 -0.57 5.60
N ASN A 132 -22.08 -0.22 5.37
CA ASN A 132 -23.21 -0.77 6.13
C ASN A 132 -23.28 -2.31 6.13
N PRO A 133 -22.97 -3.03 5.04
CA PRO A 133 -22.96 -4.49 5.08
C PRO A 133 -21.94 -5.05 6.06
N ASP A 134 -20.73 -4.48 6.10
CA ASP A 134 -19.64 -4.94 6.97
C ASP A 134 -19.88 -4.54 8.43
N LEU A 135 -20.36 -3.31 8.66
CA LEU A 135 -20.75 -2.85 10.00
C LEU A 135 -21.86 -3.73 10.59
N ARG A 136 -22.83 -4.17 9.78
CA ARG A 136 -23.86 -5.13 10.21
C ARG A 136 -23.24 -6.47 10.57
N ARG A 137 -22.31 -7.01 9.77
CA ARG A 137 -21.61 -8.27 10.10
C ARG A 137 -20.89 -8.18 11.44
N ILE A 138 -20.26 -7.02 11.77
CA ILE A 138 -19.64 -6.79 13.08
C ILE A 138 -20.69 -6.78 14.17
N SER A 139 -21.81 -6.07 13.98
CA SER A 139 -22.89 -6.01 14.98
C SER A 139 -23.53 -7.36 15.27
N ASP A 140 -23.62 -8.22 14.26
CA ASP A 140 -24.25 -9.54 14.33
C ASP A 140 -23.41 -10.61 15.02
N LEU A 141 -22.12 -10.37 15.28
CA LEU A 141 -21.29 -11.30 16.06
C LEU A 141 -21.92 -11.57 17.43
N LYS A 142 -22.04 -12.85 17.80
CA LYS A 142 -22.68 -13.28 19.07
C LYS A 142 -21.66 -13.70 20.12
N SER A 143 -20.46 -14.10 19.69
CA SER A 143 -19.39 -14.58 20.58
C SER A 143 -18.02 -14.30 19.95
N THR A 144 -16.95 -14.39 20.76
CA THR A 144 -15.58 -14.33 20.27
C THR A 144 -15.24 -15.50 19.34
N ARG A 145 -16.01 -16.60 19.38
CA ARG A 145 -15.84 -17.74 18.46
C ARG A 145 -16.18 -17.37 17.01
N ASP A 146 -17.07 -16.42 16.80
CA ASP A 146 -17.50 -15.97 15.48
C ASP A 146 -16.41 -15.13 14.79
N LEU A 147 -15.42 -14.64 15.55
CA LEU A 147 -14.33 -13.80 15.03
C LEU A 147 -13.52 -14.52 13.95
N ALA A 148 -13.31 -15.81 14.08
CA ALA A 148 -12.51 -16.57 13.12
C ALA A 148 -13.13 -16.54 11.71
N ALA A 149 -14.40 -16.90 11.60
CA ALA A 149 -15.13 -16.87 10.33
C ALA A 149 -15.32 -15.44 9.80
N TYR A 150 -15.50 -14.46 10.71
CA TYR A 150 -15.57 -13.04 10.35
C TYR A 150 -14.24 -12.58 9.73
N LEU A 151 -13.11 -12.83 10.38
CA LEU A 151 -11.78 -12.44 9.91
C LEU A 151 -11.42 -13.09 8.57
N GLY A 152 -11.67 -14.41 8.41
CA GLY A 152 -11.44 -15.08 7.15
C GLY A 152 -12.14 -14.42 5.96
N ARG A 153 -13.32 -13.87 6.21
CA ARG A 153 -14.11 -13.14 5.21
C ARG A 153 -13.60 -11.71 4.99
N THR A 154 -13.26 -11.01 6.07
CA THR A 154 -12.78 -9.62 6.04
C THR A 154 -11.42 -9.51 5.35
N HIS A 155 -10.53 -10.49 5.57
CA HIS A 155 -9.24 -10.56 4.89
C HIS A 155 -9.34 -10.77 3.36
N LEU A 156 -10.52 -11.00 2.83
CA LEU A 156 -10.73 -11.02 1.38
C LEU A 156 -10.92 -9.62 0.78
N THR A 157 -11.35 -8.61 1.57
CA THR A 157 -11.83 -7.33 1.02
C THR A 157 -11.35 -6.09 1.76
N ALA A 158 -10.98 -6.20 3.03
CA ALA A 158 -10.69 -5.03 3.89
C ALA A 158 -9.35 -5.15 4.63
N GLY A 159 -8.40 -5.84 4.03
CA GLY A 159 -7.04 -5.96 4.56
C GLY A 159 -6.89 -6.91 5.77
N ASP A 160 -5.70 -6.98 6.29
CA ASP A 160 -5.23 -7.96 7.27
C ASP A 160 -5.51 -7.52 8.72
N VAL A 161 -6.76 -7.47 9.10
CA VAL A 161 -7.21 -7.10 10.45
C VAL A 161 -6.74 -8.15 11.47
N ILE A 162 -6.16 -7.73 12.58
CA ILE A 162 -5.55 -8.53 13.66
C ILE A 162 -4.21 -9.18 13.24
N PHE A 163 -4.16 -9.91 12.15
CA PHE A 163 -2.95 -10.57 11.65
C PHE A 163 -3.02 -10.78 10.14
N PRO A 164 -1.90 -10.66 9.40
CA PRO A 164 -1.82 -11.10 8.01
C PRO A 164 -1.77 -12.62 7.89
N PHE A 165 -2.42 -13.15 6.85
CA PHE A 165 -2.25 -14.52 6.40
C PHE A 165 -2.15 -14.56 4.89
N ALA A 166 -0.98 -14.90 4.37
CA ALA A 166 -0.65 -14.86 2.95
C ALA A 166 0.16 -16.07 2.49
N SER A 167 0.32 -16.25 1.19
CA SER A 167 1.26 -17.21 0.62
C SER A 167 2.67 -16.64 0.60
N ASN A 168 3.69 -17.47 0.81
CA ASN A 168 5.09 -17.10 0.57
C ASN A 168 5.91 -18.35 0.23
N GLN A 169 7.08 -18.13 -0.37
CA GLN A 169 8.05 -19.22 -0.56
C GLN A 169 8.49 -19.78 0.79
N ASP A 170 8.60 -21.10 0.84
CA ASP A 170 9.12 -21.80 2.00
C ASP A 170 10.61 -21.49 2.17
N PHE A 171 11.03 -21.05 3.35
CA PHE A 171 12.44 -20.72 3.62
C PHE A 171 13.38 -21.94 3.62
N GLU A 172 12.85 -23.15 3.77
CA GLU A 172 13.63 -24.41 3.63
C GLU A 172 13.58 -24.99 2.22
N ASN A 173 12.55 -24.67 1.43
CA ASN A 173 12.38 -25.16 0.07
C ASN A 173 11.87 -24.05 -0.85
N SER A 174 12.80 -23.33 -1.46
CA SER A 174 12.48 -22.19 -2.35
C SER A 174 11.67 -22.54 -3.61
N ASP A 175 11.41 -23.83 -3.87
CA ASP A 175 10.58 -24.27 -5.00
C ASP A 175 9.11 -24.48 -4.62
N SER A 176 8.76 -24.35 -3.34
CA SER A 176 7.39 -24.53 -2.86
C SER A 176 6.83 -23.28 -2.18
N VAL A 177 5.51 -23.14 -2.23
CA VAL A 177 4.76 -22.07 -1.58
C VAL A 177 3.95 -22.64 -0.42
N ILE A 178 4.08 -22.02 0.76
CA ILE A 178 3.31 -22.37 1.95
C ILE A 178 2.56 -21.16 2.50
N GLY A 179 1.61 -21.37 3.41
CA GLY A 179 0.94 -20.27 4.12
C GLY A 179 1.85 -19.66 5.19
N PHE A 180 1.77 -18.35 5.38
CA PHE A 180 2.45 -17.59 6.43
C PHE A 180 1.41 -16.88 7.28
N ALA A 181 1.50 -17.08 8.60
CA ALA A 181 0.72 -16.36 9.59
C ALA A 181 1.65 -15.36 10.28
N ASP A 182 1.49 -14.07 9.97
CA ASP A 182 2.33 -12.99 10.47
C ASP A 182 1.70 -12.27 11.68
N ALA A 183 2.50 -11.47 12.39
CA ALA A 183 1.99 -10.55 13.41
C ALA A 183 1.53 -9.25 12.77
N GLY A 184 0.42 -8.68 13.26
CA GLY A 184 -0.18 -7.48 12.69
C GLY A 184 -1.19 -6.81 13.60
N GLY A 185 -2.21 -6.19 13.00
CA GLY A 185 -3.34 -5.61 13.71
C GLY A 185 -3.06 -4.30 14.43
N LEU A 186 -2.05 -3.54 14.00
CA LEU A 186 -1.72 -2.24 14.55
C LEU A 186 -2.18 -1.13 13.58
N GLY A 187 -2.82 -0.09 14.10
CA GLY A 187 -3.18 1.07 13.30
C GLY A 187 -2.04 2.11 13.20
N LEU A 188 -1.08 2.13 14.14
CA LEU A 188 0.16 2.89 14.01
C LEU A 188 1.23 2.07 13.27
N PRO A 189 2.23 2.72 12.62
CA PRO A 189 3.12 2.05 11.65
C PRO A 189 3.96 0.90 12.19
N ASP A 190 4.28 0.86 13.48
CA ASP A 190 5.01 -0.24 14.12
C ASP A 190 4.87 -0.22 15.65
N ARG A 191 5.38 -1.28 16.30
CA ARG A 191 5.32 -1.45 17.76
C ARG A 191 5.91 -0.30 18.56
N ASP A 192 6.93 0.37 18.05
CA ASP A 192 7.65 1.41 18.80
C ASP A 192 6.76 2.59 19.11
N TYR A 193 5.79 2.90 18.24
CA TYR A 193 4.79 3.93 18.52
C TYR A 193 3.95 3.66 19.77
N TYR A 194 3.77 2.40 20.14
CA TYR A 194 3.00 1.98 21.33
C TYR A 194 3.86 1.85 22.58
N THR A 195 5.15 1.53 22.43
CA THR A 195 6.02 1.10 23.54
C THR A 195 7.01 2.13 24.01
N LYS A 196 7.41 3.10 23.16
CA LYS A 196 8.30 4.20 23.55
C LYS A 196 7.62 5.18 24.48
N THR A 197 8.40 5.72 25.45
CA THR A 197 7.90 6.58 26.53
C THR A 197 8.38 8.04 26.45
N ASP A 198 8.98 8.42 25.31
CA ASP A 198 9.34 9.81 25.07
C ASP A 198 8.09 10.67 24.75
N ALA A 199 8.20 11.98 25.03
CA ALA A 199 7.08 12.93 24.91
C ALA A 199 6.45 12.96 23.52
N LYS A 200 7.24 12.79 22.44
CA LYS A 200 6.73 12.76 21.06
C LYS A 200 5.89 11.51 20.80
N SER A 201 6.33 10.35 21.30
CA SER A 201 5.59 9.10 21.20
C SER A 201 4.27 9.16 21.99
N GLU A 202 4.28 9.77 23.17
CA GLU A 202 3.07 9.97 23.97
C GLU A 202 2.08 10.92 23.29
N GLU A 203 2.55 12.03 22.75
CA GLU A 203 1.71 12.95 21.97
C GLU A 203 1.10 12.25 20.75
N THR A 204 1.89 11.45 20.02
CA THR A 204 1.41 10.70 18.86
C THR A 204 0.30 9.72 19.26
N ARG A 205 0.44 8.97 20.36
CA ARG A 205 -0.62 8.08 20.86
C ARG A 205 -1.89 8.84 21.23
N LYS A 206 -1.77 10.00 21.88
CA LYS A 206 -2.92 10.84 22.19
C LYS A 206 -3.66 11.26 20.93
N LYS A 207 -2.95 11.79 19.94
CA LYS A 207 -3.54 12.18 18.64
C LYS A 207 -4.12 10.99 17.88
N TYR A 208 -3.52 9.80 18.01
CA TYR A 208 -4.07 8.59 17.43
C TYR A 208 -5.42 8.22 18.04
N VAL A 209 -5.56 8.25 19.39
CA VAL A 209 -6.85 8.00 20.05
C VAL A 209 -7.90 9.02 19.62
N GLU A 210 -7.52 10.30 19.48
CA GLU A 210 -8.42 11.35 18.96
C GLU A 210 -8.85 11.07 17.51
N HIS A 211 -7.92 10.59 16.68
CA HIS A 211 -8.20 10.19 15.29
C HIS A 211 -9.16 9.00 15.22
N VAL A 212 -8.90 7.93 15.98
CA VAL A 212 -9.79 6.75 16.07
C VAL A 212 -11.20 7.18 16.48
N ALA A 213 -11.33 7.99 17.53
CA ALA A 213 -12.64 8.49 17.98
C ALA A 213 -13.35 9.31 16.90
N ARG A 214 -12.62 10.16 16.16
CA ARG A 214 -13.18 10.92 15.04
C ARG A 214 -13.70 10.01 13.93
N MET A 215 -12.95 8.98 13.55
CA MET A 215 -13.36 8.05 12.50
C MET A 215 -14.59 7.24 12.89
N LEU A 216 -14.68 6.80 14.15
CA LEU A 216 -15.87 6.12 14.69
C LEU A 216 -17.11 7.04 14.71
N GLN A 217 -16.94 8.34 15.03
CA GLN A 217 -18.03 9.31 14.91
C GLN A 217 -18.52 9.47 13.47
N LEU A 218 -17.64 9.43 12.48
CA LEU A 218 -18.02 9.53 11.06
C LEU A 218 -18.90 8.36 10.58
N ILE A 219 -18.85 7.22 11.25
CA ILE A 219 -19.77 6.08 10.99
C ILE A 219 -21.01 6.09 11.91
N GLY A 220 -21.22 7.16 12.68
CA GLY A 220 -22.45 7.40 13.43
C GLY A 220 -22.39 7.11 14.93
N GLU A 221 -21.23 6.81 15.50
CA GLU A 221 -21.10 6.66 16.96
C GLU A 221 -21.25 8.02 17.68
N SER A 222 -21.83 8.01 18.86
CA SER A 222 -21.85 9.21 19.71
C SER A 222 -20.42 9.57 20.14
N ALA A 223 -20.17 10.86 20.41
CA ALA A 223 -18.84 11.30 20.86
C ALA A 223 -18.34 10.56 22.12
N GLN A 224 -19.26 10.22 23.04
CA GLN A 224 -18.94 9.49 24.26
C GLN A 224 -18.58 8.02 23.97
N ALA A 225 -19.34 7.33 23.12
CA ALA A 225 -19.07 5.94 22.73
C ALA A 225 -17.76 5.86 21.95
N ALA A 226 -17.57 6.69 20.93
CA ALA A 226 -16.35 6.73 20.11
C ALA A 226 -15.08 7.00 20.94
N ALA A 227 -15.16 7.88 21.94
CA ALA A 227 -14.04 8.16 22.86
C ALA A 227 -13.72 6.97 23.77
N ALA A 228 -14.73 6.20 24.20
CA ALA A 228 -14.53 4.98 24.97
C ALA A 228 -13.93 3.86 24.10
N ASP A 229 -14.49 3.63 22.93
CA ASP A 229 -14.05 2.60 21.97
C ASP A 229 -12.63 2.87 21.48
N ALA A 230 -12.25 4.14 21.23
CA ALA A 230 -10.88 4.50 20.87
C ALA A 230 -9.84 4.13 21.92
N LYS A 231 -10.18 4.22 23.21
CA LYS A 231 -9.29 3.77 24.30
C LYS A 231 -9.14 2.25 24.30
N VAL A 232 -10.25 1.53 24.10
CA VAL A 232 -10.24 0.06 23.99
C VAL A 232 -9.36 -0.39 22.82
N VAL A 233 -9.48 0.27 21.67
CA VAL A 233 -8.63 0.01 20.50
C VAL A 233 -7.15 0.18 20.86
N MET A 234 -6.78 1.33 21.46
CA MET A 234 -5.39 1.59 21.89
C MET A 234 -4.88 0.54 22.86
N GLU A 235 -5.70 0.05 23.79
CA GLU A 235 -5.31 -0.98 24.75
C GLU A 235 -5.04 -2.34 24.06
N ILE A 236 -5.91 -2.76 23.14
CA ILE A 236 -5.75 -4.00 22.38
C ILE A 236 -4.49 -3.93 21.51
N GLU A 237 -4.33 -2.86 20.73
CA GLU A 237 -3.16 -2.67 19.87
C GLU A 237 -1.86 -2.59 20.67
N THR A 238 -1.87 -1.91 21.82
CA THR A 238 -0.69 -1.86 22.72
C THR A 238 -0.31 -3.25 23.24
N ALA A 239 -1.30 -4.08 23.59
CA ALA A 239 -1.04 -5.45 24.03
C ALA A 239 -0.44 -6.31 22.89
N MET A 240 -0.97 -6.18 21.68
CA MET A 240 -0.41 -6.83 20.48
C MET A 240 0.99 -6.33 20.16
N ALA A 241 1.22 -5.01 20.16
CA ALA A 241 2.52 -4.40 19.88
C ALA A 241 3.61 -4.87 20.85
N LYS A 242 3.30 -5.06 22.13
CA LYS A 242 4.25 -5.59 23.11
C LYS A 242 4.68 -7.03 22.82
N ALA A 243 3.85 -7.80 22.14
CA ALA A 243 4.11 -9.19 21.79
C ALA A 243 4.78 -9.37 20.40
N THR A 244 4.95 -8.29 19.62
CA THR A 244 5.62 -8.34 18.32
C THR A 244 7.13 -8.12 18.45
N LEU A 245 7.89 -8.66 17.50
CA LEU A 245 9.32 -8.39 17.33
C LEU A 245 9.55 -6.94 16.90
N THR A 246 10.76 -6.44 17.18
CA THR A 246 11.21 -5.13 16.68
C THR A 246 11.46 -5.18 15.17
N ARG A 247 11.44 -4.01 14.50
CA ARG A 247 11.77 -3.90 13.06
C ARG A 247 13.17 -4.43 12.71
N VAL A 248 14.11 -4.39 13.66
CA VAL A 248 15.47 -4.95 13.47
C VAL A 248 15.40 -6.48 13.51
N GLU A 249 14.68 -7.04 14.49
CA GLU A 249 14.54 -8.49 14.63
C GLU A 249 13.78 -9.13 13.48
N THR A 250 12.79 -8.44 12.90
CA THR A 250 12.05 -8.94 11.72
C THR A 250 12.88 -8.99 10.44
N ARG A 251 14.13 -8.52 10.44
CA ARG A 251 15.07 -8.72 9.32
C ARG A 251 15.83 -10.04 9.37
N ASP A 252 15.77 -10.73 10.49
CA ASP A 252 16.41 -12.02 10.67
C ASP A 252 15.44 -13.16 10.29
N PRO A 253 15.65 -13.83 9.14
CA PRO A 253 14.75 -14.88 8.68
C PRO A 253 14.70 -16.08 9.63
N TYR A 254 15.77 -16.34 10.40
CA TYR A 254 15.77 -17.41 11.40
C TYR A 254 14.83 -17.11 12.57
N LYS A 255 14.63 -15.84 12.93
CA LYS A 255 13.66 -15.43 13.94
C LYS A 255 12.20 -15.47 13.45
N LEU A 256 12.01 -15.53 12.14
CA LEU A 256 10.68 -15.56 11.51
C LEU A 256 10.26 -16.93 11.01
N PHE A 257 11.07 -17.96 11.22
CA PHE A 257 10.82 -19.26 10.64
C PHE A 257 10.44 -20.29 11.70
N HIS A 258 9.14 -20.58 11.82
CA HIS A 258 8.56 -21.52 12.78
C HIS A 258 7.47 -22.32 12.08
N LYS A 259 7.86 -23.38 11.35
CA LYS A 259 6.89 -24.28 10.73
C LYS A 259 6.03 -24.99 11.76
N MET A 260 4.73 -24.94 11.55
CA MET A 260 3.73 -25.58 12.41
C MET A 260 2.66 -26.28 11.58
N THR A 261 2.16 -27.39 12.11
CA THR A 261 0.93 -27.99 11.61
C THR A 261 -0.29 -27.20 12.08
N PRO A 262 -1.47 -27.33 11.42
CA PRO A 262 -2.70 -26.71 11.89
C PRO A 262 -3.05 -27.07 13.35
N ALA A 263 -2.77 -28.31 13.76
CA ALA A 263 -3.00 -28.76 15.14
C ALA A 263 -2.08 -28.06 16.15
N GLN A 264 -0.81 -27.82 15.80
CA GLN A 264 0.14 -27.08 16.64
C GLN A 264 -0.27 -25.62 16.80
N LEU A 265 -0.70 -24.95 15.71
CA LEU A 265 -1.21 -23.59 15.78
C LEU A 265 -2.51 -23.51 16.59
N GLN A 266 -3.42 -24.47 16.41
CA GLN A 266 -4.64 -24.56 17.23
C GLN A 266 -4.32 -24.75 18.72
N ALA A 267 -3.30 -25.54 19.07
CA ALA A 267 -2.84 -25.69 20.43
C ALA A 267 -2.18 -24.43 21.00
N LEU A 268 -1.46 -23.67 20.15
CA LEU A 268 -0.85 -22.39 20.50
C LEU A 268 -1.91 -21.31 20.80
N THR A 269 -3.03 -21.34 20.07
CA THR A 269 -4.11 -20.36 20.15
C THR A 269 -5.49 -21.02 20.38
N PRO A 270 -5.72 -21.68 21.51
CA PRO A 270 -6.93 -22.50 21.72
C PRO A 270 -8.23 -21.68 21.68
N ALA A 271 -8.17 -20.39 21.90
CA ALA A 271 -9.33 -19.49 21.86
C ALA A 271 -9.77 -19.11 20.42
N PHE A 272 -8.94 -19.36 19.41
CA PHE A 272 -9.24 -19.02 18.02
C PHE A 272 -9.51 -20.26 17.18
N ARG A 273 -10.53 -20.24 16.33
CA ARG A 273 -10.95 -21.39 15.52
C ARG A 273 -10.31 -21.35 14.12
N TRP A 274 -9.10 -21.85 14.00
CA TRP A 274 -8.35 -21.78 12.75
C TRP A 274 -9.05 -22.43 11.56
N ASN A 275 -9.73 -23.54 11.76
CA ASN A 275 -10.47 -24.21 10.67
C ASN A 275 -11.55 -23.29 10.08
N ASP A 276 -12.33 -22.60 10.94
CA ASP A 276 -13.39 -21.69 10.49
C ASP A 276 -12.80 -20.47 9.74
N TYR A 277 -11.63 -19.99 10.19
CA TYR A 277 -10.89 -18.92 9.52
C TYR A 277 -10.39 -19.35 8.16
N LEU A 278 -9.65 -20.47 8.06
CA LEU A 278 -9.05 -20.96 6.83
C LEU A 278 -10.12 -21.32 5.78
N GLU A 279 -11.23 -21.94 6.21
CA GLU A 279 -12.36 -22.25 5.33
C GLU A 279 -12.97 -20.97 4.73
N THR A 280 -13.27 -19.96 5.57
CA THR A 280 -13.86 -18.71 5.11
C THR A 280 -12.90 -17.83 4.32
N ARG A 281 -11.60 -17.92 4.58
CA ARG A 281 -10.54 -17.28 3.79
C ARG A 281 -10.39 -17.91 2.40
N GLY A 282 -10.89 -19.15 2.23
CA GLY A 282 -10.70 -19.92 1.00
C GLY A 282 -9.29 -20.51 0.87
N ALA A 283 -8.60 -20.68 2.00
CA ALA A 283 -7.29 -21.31 2.01
C ALA A 283 -7.39 -22.81 1.70
N PRO A 284 -6.46 -23.40 0.91
CA PRO A 284 -6.45 -24.82 0.66
C PRO A 284 -6.14 -25.61 1.95
N GLN A 285 -6.36 -26.92 1.92
CA GLN A 285 -5.88 -27.76 3.00
C GLN A 285 -4.34 -27.77 3.02
N MET A 286 -3.78 -27.50 4.20
CA MET A 286 -2.35 -27.41 4.43
C MET A 286 -1.91 -28.39 5.50
N SER A 287 -0.80 -29.07 5.26
CA SER A 287 -0.15 -29.92 6.29
C SER A 287 0.75 -29.09 7.20
N VAL A 288 1.27 -27.98 6.69
CA VAL A 288 2.22 -27.10 7.37
C VAL A 288 2.11 -25.68 6.85
N PHE A 289 2.37 -24.72 7.71
CA PHE A 289 2.58 -23.30 7.38
C PHE A 289 3.57 -22.67 8.36
N ASN A 290 4.06 -21.49 8.05
CA ASN A 290 4.97 -20.76 8.90
C ASN A 290 4.21 -19.79 9.80
N VAL A 291 4.49 -19.83 11.11
CA VAL A 291 4.00 -18.84 12.10
C VAL A 291 5.17 -17.95 12.47
N THR A 292 5.24 -16.76 11.90
CA THR A 292 6.45 -15.94 12.00
C THR A 292 6.79 -15.49 13.42
N GLN A 293 5.78 -15.28 14.27
CA GLN A 293 5.96 -14.82 15.64
C GLN A 293 5.05 -15.58 16.62
N PRO A 294 5.43 -16.79 17.07
CA PRO A 294 4.59 -17.60 17.95
C PRO A 294 4.16 -16.91 19.25
N GLU A 295 5.02 -16.04 19.81
CA GLU A 295 4.69 -15.30 21.05
C GLU A 295 3.57 -14.29 20.84
N PHE A 296 3.50 -13.68 19.64
CA PHE A 296 2.35 -12.83 19.28
C PHE A 296 1.04 -13.63 19.31
N TYR A 297 1.02 -14.83 18.75
CA TYR A 297 -0.17 -15.68 18.71
C TYR A 297 -0.59 -16.19 20.10
N LYS A 298 0.37 -16.46 21.00
CA LYS A 298 0.06 -16.75 22.41
C LYS A 298 -0.62 -15.55 23.10
N ALA A 299 -0.06 -14.36 22.93
CA ALA A 299 -0.63 -13.13 23.48
C ALA A 299 -2.02 -12.85 22.89
N LEU A 300 -2.19 -13.05 21.58
CA LEU A 300 -3.49 -12.91 20.91
C LEU A 300 -4.53 -13.89 21.47
N SER A 301 -4.14 -15.13 21.76
CA SER A 301 -5.03 -16.11 22.40
C SER A 301 -5.51 -15.65 23.79
N VAL A 302 -4.63 -15.03 24.57
CA VAL A 302 -5.00 -14.41 25.86
C VAL A 302 -5.98 -13.26 25.66
N LEU A 303 -5.75 -12.41 24.64
CA LEU A 303 -6.68 -11.31 24.34
C LEU A 303 -8.06 -11.80 23.93
N PHE A 304 -8.17 -12.88 23.13
CA PHE A 304 -9.46 -13.49 22.78
C PHE A 304 -10.22 -14.03 23.98
N GLN A 305 -9.53 -14.45 25.05
CA GLN A 305 -10.14 -14.97 26.28
C GLN A 305 -10.53 -13.84 27.25
N THR A 306 -9.77 -12.77 27.29
CA THR A 306 -9.89 -11.74 28.36
C THR A 306 -10.65 -10.49 27.92
N ARG A 307 -10.67 -10.17 26.63
CA ARG A 307 -11.40 -9.02 26.10
C ARG A 307 -12.86 -9.40 25.79
N SER A 308 -13.77 -8.48 26.09
CA SER A 308 -15.18 -8.69 25.80
C SER A 308 -15.44 -8.69 24.28
N LEU A 309 -16.57 -9.27 23.88
CA LEU A 309 -17.02 -9.20 22.48
C LEU A 309 -17.24 -7.74 22.02
N ASN A 310 -17.68 -6.86 22.92
CA ASN A 310 -17.85 -5.44 22.59
C ASN A 310 -16.51 -4.74 22.33
N ASP A 311 -15.45 -5.10 23.07
CA ASP A 311 -14.11 -4.57 22.82
C ASP A 311 -13.63 -4.98 21.42
N TRP A 312 -13.85 -6.23 21.03
CA TRP A 312 -13.52 -6.71 19.69
C TRP A 312 -14.38 -6.03 18.62
N LYS A 313 -15.67 -5.79 18.85
CA LYS A 313 -16.53 -5.05 17.91
C LYS A 313 -16.04 -3.62 17.72
N ALA A 314 -15.58 -2.94 18.76
CA ALA A 314 -14.99 -1.61 18.66
C ALA A 314 -13.70 -1.63 17.81
N TYR A 315 -12.81 -2.56 18.12
CA TYR A 315 -11.57 -2.77 17.36
C TYR A 315 -11.84 -3.06 15.88
N LEU A 316 -12.79 -3.95 15.57
CA LEU A 316 -13.13 -4.33 14.18
C LEU A 316 -13.77 -3.16 13.42
N ARG A 317 -14.64 -2.36 14.05
CA ARG A 317 -15.21 -1.16 13.41
C ARG A 317 -14.13 -0.14 13.06
N TRP A 318 -13.18 0.08 13.98
CA TRP A 318 -12.05 0.95 13.72
C TRP A 318 -11.22 0.47 12.53
N HIS A 319 -10.78 -0.79 12.54
CA HIS A 319 -9.93 -1.31 11.47
C HIS A 319 -10.63 -1.38 10.12
N LEU A 320 -11.93 -1.67 10.09
CA LEU A 320 -12.73 -1.57 8.86
C LEU A 320 -12.72 -0.14 8.31
N VAL A 321 -13.05 0.85 9.15
CA VAL A 321 -13.08 2.25 8.70
C VAL A 321 -11.70 2.75 8.31
N HIS A 322 -10.66 2.33 9.02
CA HIS A 322 -9.28 2.67 8.72
C HIS A 322 -8.84 2.13 7.36
N ALA A 323 -9.11 0.86 7.07
CA ALA A 323 -8.78 0.23 5.79
C ALA A 323 -9.48 0.92 4.61
N GLU A 324 -10.75 1.26 4.78
CA GLU A 324 -11.61 1.77 3.71
C GLU A 324 -11.63 3.31 3.60
N ALA A 325 -10.99 4.04 4.53
CA ALA A 325 -11.05 5.50 4.65
C ALA A 325 -10.71 6.26 3.36
N ALA A 326 -9.77 5.74 2.58
CA ALA A 326 -9.31 6.34 1.33
C ALA A 326 -10.37 6.30 0.20
N TYR A 327 -11.34 5.41 0.32
CA TYR A 327 -12.36 5.12 -0.70
C TYR A 327 -13.74 5.71 -0.34
N LEU A 328 -13.85 6.34 0.81
CA LEU A 328 -15.07 6.95 1.32
C LEU A 328 -15.15 8.46 1.02
N SER A 329 -16.18 9.12 1.56
CA SER A 329 -16.40 10.55 1.38
C SER A 329 -15.28 11.41 1.97
N GLN A 330 -15.21 12.68 1.52
CA GLN A 330 -14.15 13.62 1.88
C GLN A 330 -13.87 13.75 3.39
N PRO A 331 -14.85 13.69 4.32
CA PRO A 331 -14.54 13.72 5.75
C PRO A 331 -13.64 12.59 6.24
N PHE A 332 -13.79 11.36 5.70
CA PHE A 332 -12.94 10.22 6.03
C PHE A 332 -11.55 10.38 5.46
N VAL A 333 -11.46 10.73 4.18
CA VAL A 333 -10.19 10.99 3.48
C VAL A 333 -9.41 12.09 4.18
N GLN A 334 -10.08 13.19 4.59
CA GLN A 334 -9.44 14.31 5.27
C GLN A 334 -8.95 13.91 6.67
N ALA A 335 -9.75 13.22 7.46
CA ALA A 335 -9.36 12.77 8.79
C ALA A 335 -8.15 11.81 8.72
N ASN A 336 -8.14 10.90 7.74
CA ASN A 336 -7.03 9.99 7.51
C ASN A 336 -5.75 10.73 7.08
N PHE A 337 -5.86 11.70 6.18
CA PHE A 337 -4.75 12.55 5.76
C PHE A 337 -4.17 13.36 6.92
N ASP A 338 -5.01 14.01 7.72
CA ASP A 338 -4.59 14.86 8.84
C ASP A 338 -3.73 14.10 9.85
N PHE A 339 -4.04 12.84 10.10
CA PHE A 339 -3.25 12.03 11.01
C PHE A 339 -2.03 11.37 10.32
N TYR A 340 -2.25 10.53 9.30
CA TYR A 340 -1.18 9.69 8.75
C TYR A 340 -0.20 10.45 7.84
N ASN A 341 -0.67 11.46 7.12
CA ASN A 341 0.21 12.20 6.20
C ASN A 341 0.72 13.49 6.83
N LYS A 342 -0.17 14.31 7.39
CA LYS A 342 0.20 15.60 7.95
C LYS A 342 0.92 15.45 9.28
N HIS A 343 0.32 14.76 10.27
CA HIS A 343 0.94 14.62 11.61
C HIS A 343 2.14 13.69 11.61
N LEU A 344 2.03 12.48 11.02
CA LEU A 344 3.13 11.50 11.08
C LEU A 344 4.26 11.76 10.09
N ARG A 345 3.96 12.29 8.89
CA ARG A 345 4.92 12.43 7.78
C ARG A 345 5.29 13.86 7.44
N GLY A 346 4.59 14.87 7.98
CA GLY A 346 4.83 16.28 7.71
C GLY A 346 4.42 16.74 6.31
N VAL A 347 3.54 16.01 5.60
CA VAL A 347 3.02 16.42 4.29
C VAL A 347 2.00 17.53 4.49
N GLU A 348 2.17 18.66 3.79
CA GLU A 348 1.36 19.86 4.00
C GLU A 348 -0.01 19.79 3.31
N GLN A 349 -0.07 19.21 2.11
CA GLN A 349 -1.27 19.16 1.28
C GLN A 349 -1.58 17.72 0.86
N MET A 350 -2.88 17.42 0.75
CA MET A 350 -3.36 16.16 0.23
C MET A 350 -3.08 16.07 -1.28
N ARG A 351 -2.63 14.91 -1.73
CA ARG A 351 -2.50 14.64 -3.17
C ARG A 351 -3.82 14.89 -3.90
N PRO A 352 -3.80 15.53 -5.07
CA PRO A 352 -4.99 15.68 -5.92
C PRO A 352 -5.70 14.35 -6.15
N ARG A 353 -7.02 14.38 -6.34
CA ARG A 353 -7.80 13.16 -6.51
C ARG A 353 -7.31 12.30 -7.67
N TRP A 354 -6.96 12.91 -8.80
CA TRP A 354 -6.44 12.19 -9.95
C TRP A 354 -5.18 11.36 -9.61
N LYS A 355 -4.22 11.91 -8.84
CA LYS A 355 -3.01 11.16 -8.40
C LYS A 355 -3.38 9.95 -7.55
N ARG A 356 -4.35 10.12 -6.66
CA ARG A 356 -4.83 9.02 -5.81
C ARG A 356 -5.52 7.93 -6.63
N CYS A 357 -6.38 8.32 -7.57
CA CYS A 357 -7.11 7.39 -8.44
C CYS A 357 -6.17 6.66 -9.42
N VAL A 358 -5.19 7.35 -10.01
CA VAL A 358 -4.15 6.70 -10.85
C VAL A 358 -3.37 5.66 -10.07
N ALA A 359 -2.88 6.04 -8.88
CA ALA A 359 -2.13 5.12 -8.02
C ALA A 359 -2.97 3.91 -7.59
N LEU A 360 -4.27 4.10 -7.39
CA LEU A 360 -5.17 3.02 -7.02
C LEU A 360 -5.40 2.06 -8.20
N VAL A 361 -5.66 2.56 -9.41
CA VAL A 361 -5.79 1.68 -10.59
C VAL A 361 -4.51 0.89 -10.84
N ASP A 362 -3.33 1.52 -10.66
CA ASP A 362 -2.04 0.83 -10.77
C ASP A 362 -1.84 -0.22 -9.67
N GLY A 363 -2.37 0.02 -8.47
CA GLY A 363 -2.34 -0.96 -7.38
C GLY A 363 -3.27 -2.16 -7.62
N GLU A 364 -4.52 -1.90 -7.99
CA GLU A 364 -5.58 -2.91 -8.07
C GLU A 364 -5.62 -3.66 -9.40
N LEU A 365 -5.38 -2.96 -10.51
CA LEU A 365 -5.44 -3.49 -11.88
C LEU A 365 -4.11 -3.26 -12.61
N GLY A 366 -2.99 -3.41 -11.90
CA GLY A 366 -1.68 -2.94 -12.33
C GLY A 366 -1.17 -3.57 -13.62
N GLU A 367 -1.40 -4.85 -13.87
CA GLU A 367 -1.00 -5.45 -15.14
C GLU A 367 -1.93 -5.07 -16.29
N ALA A 368 -3.22 -4.84 -16.04
CA ALA A 368 -4.13 -4.32 -17.06
C ALA A 368 -3.75 -2.89 -17.48
N LEU A 369 -3.45 -2.01 -16.51
CA LEU A 369 -2.93 -0.67 -16.78
C LEU A 369 -1.54 -0.73 -17.42
N GLY A 370 -0.69 -1.63 -16.94
CA GLY A 370 0.65 -1.88 -17.45
C GLY A 370 0.67 -2.30 -18.92
N GLN A 371 -0.29 -3.11 -19.36
CA GLN A 371 -0.43 -3.50 -20.76
C GLN A 371 -0.62 -2.26 -21.66
N VAL A 372 -1.54 -1.37 -21.31
CA VAL A 372 -1.80 -0.14 -22.08
C VAL A 372 -0.61 0.83 -22.01
N PHE A 373 0.09 0.88 -20.88
CA PHE A 373 1.31 1.68 -20.72
C PHE A 373 2.43 1.19 -21.63
N VAL A 374 2.71 -0.11 -21.62
CA VAL A 374 3.80 -0.73 -22.39
C VAL A 374 3.60 -0.58 -23.91
N GLU A 375 2.37 -0.71 -24.40
CA GLU A 375 2.04 -0.48 -25.82
C GLU A 375 2.50 0.90 -26.33
N LYS A 376 2.59 1.90 -25.44
CA LYS A 376 2.97 3.28 -25.78
C LYS A 376 4.42 3.61 -25.45
N THR A 377 5.04 2.93 -24.50
CA THR A 377 6.32 3.37 -23.93
C THR A 377 7.46 2.38 -24.08
N PHE A 378 7.19 1.09 -24.22
CA PHE A 378 8.22 0.06 -24.17
C PHE A 378 8.03 -1.01 -25.24
N PRO A 379 8.35 -0.69 -26.51
CA PRO A 379 8.20 -1.62 -27.62
C PRO A 379 9.14 -2.85 -27.51
N PRO A 380 8.83 -3.98 -28.16
CA PRO A 380 9.58 -5.24 -28.04
C PRO A 380 11.07 -5.13 -28.34
N ASP A 381 11.48 -4.27 -29.29
CA ASP A 381 12.89 -4.06 -29.61
C ASP A 381 13.66 -3.40 -28.45
N MET A 382 13.02 -2.53 -27.69
CA MET A 382 13.60 -1.95 -26.48
C MET A 382 13.77 -3.01 -25.37
N LYS A 383 12.78 -3.90 -25.19
CA LYS A 383 12.90 -5.04 -24.26
C LYS A 383 14.10 -5.92 -24.66
N ALA A 384 14.24 -6.23 -25.96
CA ALA A 384 15.34 -7.04 -26.45
C ALA A 384 16.72 -6.39 -26.25
N LYS A 385 16.85 -5.09 -26.51
CA LYS A 385 18.09 -4.33 -26.28
C LYS A 385 18.47 -4.28 -24.81
N THR A 386 17.50 -4.03 -23.94
CA THR A 386 17.73 -3.98 -22.48
C THR A 386 18.13 -5.34 -21.95
N LEU A 387 17.49 -6.42 -22.41
CA LEU A 387 17.88 -7.78 -22.06
C LEU A 387 19.29 -8.12 -22.53
N ALA A 388 19.68 -7.71 -23.75
CA ALA A 388 21.05 -7.89 -24.23
C ALA A 388 22.06 -7.16 -23.33
N MET A 389 21.78 -5.91 -22.96
CA MET A 389 22.64 -5.15 -22.03
C MET A 389 22.76 -5.86 -20.68
N THR A 390 21.69 -6.45 -20.14
CA THR A 390 21.73 -7.18 -18.87
C THR A 390 22.64 -8.41 -18.98
N LYS A 391 22.59 -9.13 -20.12
CA LYS A 391 23.47 -10.28 -20.38
C LYS A 391 24.95 -9.90 -20.49
N GLU A 392 25.27 -8.73 -21.06
CA GLU A 392 26.63 -8.21 -21.06
C GLU A 392 27.13 -7.91 -19.63
N ILE A 393 26.26 -7.39 -18.75
CA ILE A 393 26.58 -7.18 -17.33
C ILE A 393 26.85 -8.52 -16.63
N GLU A 394 26.04 -9.56 -16.92
CA GLU A 394 26.26 -10.92 -16.40
C GLU A 394 27.60 -11.50 -16.86
N SER A 395 27.95 -11.32 -18.14
CA SER A 395 29.25 -11.76 -18.70
C SER A 395 30.44 -11.06 -18.03
N ALA A 396 30.31 -9.75 -17.77
CA ALA A 396 31.32 -9.00 -17.03
C ALA A 396 31.45 -9.50 -15.59
N MET A 397 30.32 -9.74 -14.91
CA MET A 397 30.30 -10.30 -13.53
C MET A 397 30.92 -11.69 -13.48
N GLN A 398 30.67 -12.55 -14.48
CA GLN A 398 31.33 -13.86 -14.58
C GLN A 398 32.86 -13.69 -14.65
N SER A 399 33.33 -12.82 -15.53
CA SER A 399 34.78 -12.56 -15.69
C SER A 399 35.42 -12.05 -14.40
N GLU A 400 34.71 -11.18 -13.67
CA GLU A 400 35.18 -10.70 -12.36
C GLU A 400 35.26 -11.82 -11.34
N ILE A 401 34.22 -12.66 -11.21
CA ILE A 401 34.21 -13.80 -10.26
C ILE A 401 35.37 -14.74 -10.53
N GLU A 402 35.65 -15.05 -11.79
CA GLU A 402 36.76 -15.95 -12.21
C GLU A 402 38.13 -15.41 -11.79
N GLN A 403 38.30 -14.09 -11.76
CA GLN A 403 39.59 -13.42 -11.48
C GLN A 403 39.78 -13.08 -9.98
N LEU A 404 38.73 -13.12 -9.12
CA LEU A 404 38.84 -12.74 -7.72
C LEU A 404 39.87 -13.58 -6.96
N PRO A 405 40.98 -12.98 -6.43
CA PRO A 405 42.04 -13.74 -5.79
C PRO A 405 41.70 -14.25 -4.38
N TRP A 406 40.73 -13.62 -3.71
CA TRP A 406 40.32 -13.98 -2.35
C TRP A 406 39.26 -15.10 -2.29
N MET A 407 38.69 -15.45 -3.41
CA MET A 407 37.63 -16.46 -3.49
C MET A 407 38.22 -17.83 -3.85
N SER A 408 37.90 -18.87 -3.07
CA SER A 408 38.32 -20.25 -3.37
C SER A 408 37.71 -20.77 -4.67
N ALA A 409 38.34 -21.77 -5.30
CA ALA A 409 37.80 -22.38 -6.53
C ALA A 409 36.36 -22.93 -6.34
N VAL A 410 36.10 -23.56 -5.20
CA VAL A 410 34.75 -24.09 -4.88
C VAL A 410 33.73 -22.94 -4.75
N THR A 411 34.11 -21.84 -4.09
CA THR A 411 33.26 -20.68 -3.92
C THR A 411 32.99 -20.00 -5.27
N LYS A 412 34.00 -19.87 -6.14
CA LYS A 412 33.82 -19.36 -7.51
C LYS A 412 32.80 -20.17 -8.30
N GLN A 413 32.95 -21.52 -8.25
CA GLN A 413 32.00 -22.39 -8.93
C GLN A 413 30.56 -22.16 -8.44
N LYS A 414 30.33 -22.06 -7.13
CA LYS A 414 29.01 -21.78 -6.54
C LYS A 414 28.48 -20.41 -6.90
N ALA A 415 29.36 -19.40 -6.96
CA ALA A 415 28.98 -18.05 -7.38
C ALA A 415 28.56 -18.02 -8.87
N LEU A 416 29.25 -18.75 -9.75
CA LEU A 416 28.91 -18.88 -11.15
C LEU A 416 27.59 -19.68 -11.35
N GLU A 417 27.40 -20.78 -10.63
CA GLU A 417 26.12 -21.50 -10.61
C GLU A 417 24.95 -20.56 -10.25
N LYS A 418 25.12 -19.72 -9.22
CA LYS A 418 24.12 -18.74 -8.81
C LYS A 418 23.91 -17.66 -9.87
N LEU A 419 24.98 -17.14 -10.49
CA LEU A 419 24.90 -16.12 -11.54
C LEU A 419 24.12 -16.64 -12.76
N HIS A 420 24.45 -17.85 -13.23
CA HIS A 420 23.77 -18.46 -14.37
C HIS A 420 22.30 -18.84 -14.09
N GLY A 421 21.93 -18.95 -12.81
CA GLY A 421 20.56 -19.16 -12.38
C GLY A 421 19.72 -17.88 -12.22
N VAL A 422 20.29 -16.69 -12.48
CA VAL A 422 19.55 -15.42 -12.40
C VAL A 422 18.52 -15.33 -13.51
N VAL A 423 17.28 -15.02 -13.14
CA VAL A 423 16.19 -14.74 -14.09
C VAL A 423 16.06 -13.24 -14.27
N ASN A 424 16.13 -12.77 -15.51
CA ASN A 424 15.99 -11.35 -15.86
C ASN A 424 14.56 -11.02 -16.21
N LYS A 425 13.86 -10.27 -15.37
CA LYS A 425 12.52 -9.74 -15.60
C LYS A 425 12.62 -8.28 -16.06
N ILE A 426 12.58 -8.06 -17.38
CA ILE A 426 12.80 -6.74 -17.99
C ILE A 426 11.52 -6.18 -18.59
N GLY A 427 11.11 -5.02 -18.11
CA GLY A 427 10.01 -4.19 -18.62
C GLY A 427 8.62 -4.70 -18.28
N TYR A 428 8.22 -5.86 -18.77
CA TYR A 428 6.86 -6.39 -18.64
C TYR A 428 6.80 -7.92 -18.74
N PRO A 429 5.76 -8.57 -18.13
CA PRO A 429 5.60 -10.02 -18.15
C PRO A 429 5.28 -10.54 -19.56
N ASP A 430 5.62 -11.81 -19.83
CA ASP A 430 5.29 -12.47 -21.09
C ASP A 430 3.81 -12.86 -21.17
N HIS A 431 3.15 -13.04 -20.01
CA HIS A 431 1.74 -13.34 -19.89
C HIS A 431 1.09 -12.34 -18.91
N TRP A 432 0.09 -11.61 -19.40
CA TRP A 432 -0.65 -10.65 -18.59
C TRP A 432 -1.67 -11.34 -17.70
N ARG A 433 -1.88 -10.79 -16.49
CA ARG A 433 -2.93 -11.23 -15.57
C ARG A 433 -4.31 -10.90 -16.15
N ASP A 434 -5.21 -11.89 -16.09
CA ASP A 434 -6.60 -11.74 -16.51
C ASP A 434 -7.47 -11.28 -15.34
N TYR A 435 -8.01 -10.06 -15.44
CA TYR A 435 -8.92 -9.46 -14.46
C TYR A 435 -10.40 -9.60 -14.83
N SER A 436 -10.75 -10.29 -15.91
CA SER A 436 -12.12 -10.39 -16.45
C SER A 436 -13.16 -10.97 -15.48
N SER A 437 -12.71 -11.65 -14.43
CA SER A 437 -13.57 -12.16 -13.38
C SER A 437 -14.01 -11.09 -12.36
N ILE A 438 -13.41 -9.91 -12.37
CA ILE A 438 -13.76 -8.80 -11.48
C ILE A 438 -14.93 -8.02 -12.11
N LYS A 439 -16.02 -7.90 -11.36
CA LYS A 439 -17.16 -7.07 -11.80
C LYS A 439 -16.88 -5.61 -11.45
N ILE A 440 -16.50 -4.81 -12.44
CA ILE A 440 -16.24 -3.37 -12.29
C ILE A 440 -17.45 -2.59 -12.81
N THR A 441 -17.89 -1.58 -12.05
CA THR A 441 -18.99 -0.67 -12.41
C THR A 441 -18.57 0.79 -12.19
N ARG A 442 -19.30 1.73 -12.80
CA ARG A 442 -19.05 3.18 -12.63
C ARG A 442 -19.69 3.75 -11.37
N GLU A 443 -20.65 3.05 -10.79
CA GLU A 443 -21.56 3.56 -9.76
C GLU A 443 -21.08 3.26 -8.34
N ASP A 444 -20.26 2.22 -8.15
CA ASP A 444 -19.86 1.74 -6.82
C ASP A 444 -18.35 1.58 -6.72
N PHE A 445 -17.70 2.67 -6.30
CA PHE A 445 -16.25 2.73 -6.18
C PHE A 445 -15.70 1.76 -5.13
N LEU A 446 -16.32 1.70 -3.94
CA LEU A 446 -15.85 0.79 -2.88
C LEU A 446 -16.01 -0.68 -3.28
N ALA A 447 -17.11 -1.04 -3.93
CA ALA A 447 -17.31 -2.41 -4.40
C ALA A 447 -16.28 -2.81 -5.48
N ASN A 448 -15.84 -1.87 -6.33
CA ASN A 448 -14.76 -2.12 -7.29
C ASN A 448 -13.44 -2.44 -6.58
N VAL A 449 -13.07 -1.66 -5.55
CA VAL A 449 -11.86 -1.90 -4.74
C VAL A 449 -11.94 -3.25 -4.05
N GLN A 450 -13.02 -3.51 -3.31
CA GLN A 450 -13.23 -4.79 -2.63
C GLN A 450 -13.25 -6.00 -3.58
N GLY A 451 -13.73 -5.79 -4.81
CA GLY A 451 -13.70 -6.81 -5.86
C GLY A 451 -12.27 -7.14 -6.32
N ALA A 452 -11.42 -6.12 -6.47
CA ALA A 452 -10.02 -6.29 -6.82
C ALA A 452 -9.22 -6.93 -5.67
N ASP A 453 -9.42 -6.45 -4.44
CA ASP A 453 -8.82 -7.06 -3.23
C ASP A 453 -9.18 -8.54 -3.12
N MET A 454 -10.46 -8.89 -3.32
CA MET A 454 -10.92 -10.27 -3.26
C MET A 454 -10.29 -11.14 -4.35
N PHE A 455 -10.12 -10.60 -5.55
CA PHE A 455 -9.44 -11.29 -6.63
C PHE A 455 -7.99 -11.62 -6.25
N GLU A 456 -7.22 -10.63 -5.78
CA GLU A 456 -5.84 -10.82 -5.37
C GLU A 456 -5.72 -11.76 -4.14
N ALA A 457 -6.59 -11.60 -3.15
CA ALA A 457 -6.61 -12.47 -1.98
C ALA A 457 -6.85 -13.95 -2.33
N ARG A 458 -7.78 -14.22 -3.26
CA ARG A 458 -8.04 -15.58 -3.75
C ARG A 458 -6.88 -16.12 -4.59
N ARG A 459 -6.29 -15.26 -5.43
CA ARG A 459 -5.12 -15.63 -6.23
C ARG A 459 -3.94 -15.98 -5.33
N ASP A 460 -3.72 -15.22 -4.27
CA ASP A 460 -2.67 -15.48 -3.30
C ASP A 460 -2.89 -16.82 -2.58
N MET A 461 -4.09 -17.06 -2.05
CA MET A 461 -4.41 -18.35 -1.41
C MET A 461 -4.25 -19.53 -2.37
N ALA A 462 -4.54 -19.36 -3.64
CA ALA A 462 -4.44 -20.41 -4.65
C ALA A 462 -2.99 -20.84 -4.97
N LYS A 463 -1.98 -20.10 -4.53
CA LYS A 463 -0.54 -20.46 -4.66
C LYS A 463 -0.09 -21.49 -3.62
N ILE A 464 -0.72 -21.50 -2.45
CA ILE A 464 -0.32 -22.37 -1.33
C ILE A 464 -0.38 -23.84 -1.76
N GLY A 465 0.69 -24.58 -1.48
CA GLY A 465 0.85 -25.98 -1.83
C GLY A 465 1.24 -26.25 -3.28
N LYS A 466 1.50 -25.19 -4.06
CA LYS A 466 1.99 -25.29 -5.45
C LYS A 466 3.49 -24.97 -5.55
N PRO A 467 4.13 -25.38 -6.65
CA PRO A 467 5.45 -24.86 -7.00
C PRO A 467 5.42 -23.34 -7.15
N VAL A 468 6.57 -22.71 -6.88
CA VAL A 468 6.76 -21.28 -7.08
C VAL A 468 6.63 -20.93 -8.56
N ASP A 469 5.78 -19.94 -8.86
CA ASP A 469 5.71 -19.38 -10.21
C ASP A 469 6.86 -18.38 -10.41
N ARG A 470 7.90 -18.81 -11.10
CA ARG A 470 9.07 -17.96 -11.40
C ARG A 470 8.77 -16.89 -12.44
N GLY A 471 7.62 -16.96 -13.14
CA GLY A 471 7.14 -15.95 -14.06
C GLY A 471 6.40 -14.80 -13.39
N GLU A 472 6.05 -14.91 -12.11
CA GLU A 472 5.31 -13.87 -11.39
C GLU A 472 6.16 -12.62 -11.15
N TRP A 473 5.58 -11.45 -11.36
CA TRP A 473 6.21 -10.15 -11.20
C TRP A 473 5.75 -9.48 -9.90
N GLY A 474 6.71 -8.89 -9.17
CA GLY A 474 6.44 -8.19 -7.90
C GLY A 474 6.06 -6.71 -8.06
N MET A 475 6.20 -6.14 -9.27
CA MET A 475 5.87 -4.75 -9.55
C MET A 475 5.15 -4.62 -10.88
N THR A 476 4.38 -3.54 -11.04
CA THR A 476 3.70 -3.18 -12.30
C THR A 476 4.66 -2.51 -13.28
N PRO A 477 4.45 -2.58 -14.60
CA PRO A 477 5.34 -1.97 -15.59
C PRO A 477 5.60 -0.46 -15.42
N PRO A 478 4.64 0.38 -14.99
CA PRO A 478 4.89 1.81 -14.77
C PRO A 478 5.74 2.12 -13.54
N THR A 479 6.00 1.15 -12.66
CA THR A 479 6.75 1.36 -11.41
C THR A 479 8.19 1.81 -11.69
N VAL A 480 8.59 2.96 -11.14
CA VAL A 480 9.97 3.47 -11.20
C VAL A 480 10.80 2.79 -10.11
N ASN A 481 11.23 1.58 -10.36
CA ASN A 481 12.04 0.81 -9.41
C ASN A 481 12.74 -0.37 -10.08
N ALA A 482 13.65 -1.01 -9.33
CA ALA A 482 14.27 -2.29 -9.64
C ALA A 482 14.48 -3.06 -8.33
N TYR A 483 14.44 -4.39 -8.38
CA TYR A 483 14.80 -5.21 -7.21
C TYR A 483 15.58 -6.45 -7.62
N TYR A 484 16.26 -7.04 -6.64
CA TYR A 484 16.73 -8.41 -6.65
C TYR A 484 15.98 -9.22 -5.60
N ASN A 485 15.33 -10.30 -6.01
CA ASN A 485 14.68 -11.24 -5.10
C ASN A 485 15.61 -12.43 -4.86
N GLY A 486 16.17 -12.52 -3.66
CA GLY A 486 17.11 -13.57 -3.30
C GLY A 486 16.49 -14.97 -3.23
N GLN A 487 15.20 -15.10 -2.95
CA GLN A 487 14.49 -16.39 -2.89
C GLN A 487 14.20 -16.92 -4.30
N MET A 488 13.84 -16.07 -5.23
CA MET A 488 13.62 -16.43 -6.64
C MET A 488 14.90 -16.42 -7.48
N ASN A 489 15.96 -15.78 -6.99
CA ASN A 489 17.17 -15.47 -7.75
C ASN A 489 16.85 -14.75 -9.06
N ASP A 490 16.00 -13.70 -8.96
CA ASP A 490 15.60 -12.89 -10.09
C ASP A 490 15.90 -11.39 -9.89
N ILE A 491 16.08 -10.72 -11.03
CA ILE A 491 16.23 -9.26 -11.10
C ILE A 491 15.04 -8.72 -11.88
N ASP A 492 14.32 -7.78 -11.29
CA ASP A 492 13.25 -7.04 -11.95
C ASP A 492 13.69 -5.59 -12.19
N ARG A 493 13.56 -5.14 -13.44
CA ARG A 493 13.81 -3.74 -13.82
C ARG A 493 12.70 -3.26 -14.74
N LYS A 494 11.88 -2.32 -14.26
CA LYS A 494 10.67 -1.85 -14.92
C LYS A 494 10.90 -0.67 -15.84
N SER A 495 11.54 0.38 -15.38
CA SER A 495 11.76 1.55 -16.20
C SER A 495 13.16 1.54 -16.81
N VAL A 496 13.24 1.77 -18.11
CA VAL A 496 14.44 2.15 -18.80
C VAL A 496 14.30 3.62 -19.15
N VAL A 497 14.76 4.45 -18.27
CA VAL A 497 15.03 5.87 -18.53
C VAL A 497 16.43 6.16 -18.07
#